data_5ba1a018527f11f29e78691e33bbe7a8
#
_entry.id   5ba1a018527f11f29e78691e33bbe7a8
#
_cell.length_a   1.000
_cell.length_b   1.000
_cell.length_c   1.000
_cell.angle_alpha   90.00
_cell.angle_beta   90.00
_cell.angle_gamma   90.00
#
_symmetry.space_group_name_H-M   'P 1'
#
loop_
_entity.id
_entity.type
_entity.pdbx_description
1 polymer ?
#
loop_
_entity_poly.entity_id
_entity_poly.type
_entity_poly.pdbx_seq_one_letter_code
_entity_poly.pdbx_strand_id
1 'polypeptide(L)'
;MRDCAKSGLVLAILMIAGTAFAGRRDSTETKTEIRVERKEIPSAVEYVFSRLVRPGRLEQIQAGKPGQMIRTYRVRLSHGRLVSKELVKLERIAPIPTQYAMAQSSGTPSRHMFSRSRVLNMVATAYPPNPRHPWSTTRSNTASGRPARFGLVATDSRVIPMGAMLFVEGYGFAVAADRGSAIRGNRIDLCMETLAECRAYGRRRVRVHVLQQR
;
A
#
# COMPACT_ATOMS: atom_id res chain seq x y z
N MET A 1 10.08 17.34 10.56
CA MET A 1 10.71 16.35 11.44
C MET A 1 10.54 15.00 10.76
N ARG A 2 11.65 14.37 10.45
CA ARG A 2 11.69 13.11 9.69
C ARG A 2 11.70 11.97 10.70
N ASP A 3 10.58 11.31 10.90
CA ASP A 3 10.55 10.05 11.64
C ASP A 3 10.92 8.92 10.70
N CYS A 4 12.19 8.54 10.80
CA CYS A 4 12.78 7.40 10.16
C CYS A 4 12.35 6.16 10.98
N ALA A 5 11.34 5.42 10.50
CA ALA A 5 10.95 4.15 11.11
C ALA A 5 12.14 3.19 11.04
N LYS A 6 12.82 3.02 12.16
CA LYS A 6 13.88 2.01 12.35
C LYS A 6 13.22 0.63 12.30
N SER A 7 13.36 -0.06 11.18
CA SER A 7 13.01 -1.48 11.06
C SER A 7 13.97 -2.28 11.94
N GLY A 8 13.51 -2.65 13.15
CA GLY A 8 14.28 -3.48 14.07
C GLY A 8 14.48 -4.89 13.50
N LEU A 9 15.71 -5.24 13.21
CA LEU A 9 16.12 -6.61 12.89
C LEU A 9 16.29 -7.38 14.19
N VAL A 10 15.32 -8.25 14.53
CA VAL A 10 15.46 -9.16 15.68
C VAL A 10 16.19 -10.41 15.23
N LEU A 11 17.45 -10.53 15.66
CA LEU A 11 18.28 -11.69 15.41
C LEU A 11 18.11 -12.70 16.57
N ALA A 12 17.41 -13.81 16.35
CA ALA A 12 17.34 -14.91 17.31
C ALA A 12 18.34 -15.99 16.93
N ILE A 13 19.30 -16.25 17.80
CA ILE A 13 20.31 -17.32 17.62
C ILE A 13 19.86 -18.54 18.42
N LEU A 14 19.53 -19.63 17.74
CA LEU A 14 19.27 -20.92 18.38
C LEU A 14 20.54 -21.78 18.27
N MET A 15 21.20 -22.03 19.41
CA MET A 15 22.38 -22.91 19.47
C MET A 15 21.93 -24.36 19.63
N ILE A 16 22.31 -25.22 18.70
CA ILE A 16 22.21 -26.67 18.85
C ILE A 16 23.63 -27.19 19.02
N ALA A 17 23.95 -27.65 20.24
CA ALA A 17 25.24 -28.28 20.54
C ALA A 17 25.21 -29.74 20.09
N GLY A 18 26.01 -30.10 19.10
CA GLY A 18 26.27 -31.48 18.72
C GLY A 18 27.53 -31.96 19.40
N THR A 19 27.46 -33.09 20.14
CA THR A 19 28.58 -33.74 20.80
C THR A 19 29.54 -34.35 19.78
N ALA A 20 30.81 -34.01 19.85
CA ALA A 20 31.87 -34.51 18.99
C ALA A 20 32.62 -35.68 19.64
N PHE A 21 32.83 -36.75 18.87
CA PHE A 21 33.70 -37.86 19.20
C PHE A 21 35.16 -37.52 18.83
N ALA A 22 36.08 -37.76 19.75
CA ALA A 22 37.47 -37.35 19.64
C ALA A 22 38.28 -38.25 18.68
N GLY A 23 38.76 -37.67 17.61
CA GLY A 23 39.77 -38.21 16.72
C GLY A 23 40.72 -37.10 16.31
N ARG A 24 42.00 -37.24 16.70
CA ARG A 24 43.08 -36.29 16.47
C ARG A 24 43.44 -36.25 14.98
N ARG A 25 42.95 -35.23 14.26
CA ARG A 25 43.45 -34.78 12.96
C ARG A 25 43.17 -33.27 12.91
N ASP A 26 44.13 -32.53 12.35
CA ASP A 26 44.10 -31.09 12.11
C ASP A 26 42.70 -30.65 11.64
N SER A 27 41.82 -30.44 12.59
CA SER A 27 40.41 -30.19 12.32
C SER A 27 40.22 -28.70 12.17
N THR A 28 40.11 -28.25 10.95
CA THR A 28 39.43 -27.02 10.60
C THR A 28 38.09 -27.04 11.37
N GLU A 29 38.04 -26.38 12.53
CA GLU A 29 36.85 -26.38 13.38
C GLU A 29 35.72 -25.61 12.65
N THR A 30 34.97 -26.41 11.85
CA THR A 30 33.84 -25.88 11.10
C THR A 30 32.57 -26.12 11.90
N LYS A 31 31.97 -25.02 12.38
CA LYS A 31 30.71 -25.05 13.12
C LYS A 31 29.55 -24.70 12.21
N THR A 32 28.51 -25.52 12.25
CA THR A 32 27.25 -25.24 11.51
C THR A 32 26.19 -24.73 12.48
N GLU A 33 25.58 -23.60 12.15
CA GLU A 33 24.54 -22.96 12.97
C GLU A 33 23.30 -22.70 12.10
N ILE A 34 22.13 -22.69 12.75
CA ILE A 34 20.90 -22.20 12.13
C ILE A 34 20.66 -20.78 12.58
N ARG A 35 20.54 -19.86 11.63
CA ARG A 35 20.21 -18.45 11.90
C ARG A 35 18.85 -18.11 11.30
N VAL A 36 18.01 -17.49 12.12
CA VAL A 36 16.67 -17.05 11.73
C VAL A 36 16.64 -15.52 11.68
N GLU A 37 16.36 -14.99 10.49
CA GLU A 37 16.15 -13.55 10.27
C GLU A 37 14.65 -13.30 10.11
N ARG A 38 14.12 -12.37 10.88
CA ARG A 38 12.73 -11.91 10.77
C ARG A 38 12.72 -10.47 10.28
N LYS A 39 11.96 -10.23 9.21
CA LYS A 39 11.70 -8.90 8.69
C LYS A 39 10.21 -8.65 8.73
N GLU A 40 9.80 -7.55 9.33
CA GLU A 40 8.42 -7.12 9.36
C GLU A 40 7.98 -6.61 7.98
N ILE A 41 6.76 -6.98 7.57
CA ILE A 41 6.11 -6.46 6.37
C ILE A 41 5.04 -5.49 6.86
N PRO A 42 5.15 -4.18 6.56
CA PRO A 42 4.20 -3.20 7.05
C PRO A 42 2.79 -3.49 6.53
N SER A 43 1.80 -3.23 7.38
CA SER A 43 0.39 -3.27 7.00
C SER A 43 0.07 -2.09 6.07
N ALA A 44 -0.61 -2.37 4.97
CA ALA A 44 -1.14 -1.33 4.09
C ALA A 44 -2.41 -0.72 4.66
N VAL A 45 -2.70 0.52 4.27
CA VAL A 45 -3.99 1.17 4.53
C VAL A 45 -4.85 1.09 3.27
N GLU A 46 -6.07 0.58 3.42
CA GLU A 46 -7.05 0.45 2.35
C GLU A 46 -8.31 1.25 2.68
N TYR A 47 -8.90 1.84 1.64
CA TYR A 47 -10.12 2.62 1.77
C TYR A 47 -11.24 1.95 0.96
N VAL A 48 -12.40 1.76 1.59
CA VAL A 48 -13.57 1.13 0.99
C VAL A 48 -14.72 2.13 1.01
N PHE A 49 -15.41 2.28 -0.12
CA PHE A 49 -16.61 3.12 -0.16
C PHE A 49 -17.80 2.37 0.40
N SER A 50 -18.55 3.02 1.29
CA SER A 50 -19.72 2.44 1.94
C SER A 50 -20.87 3.45 1.98
N ARG A 51 -22.07 2.98 1.66
CA ARG A 51 -23.31 3.76 1.82
C ARG A 51 -23.77 3.86 3.27
N LEU A 52 -23.20 3.03 4.14
CA LEU A 52 -23.56 2.98 5.56
C LEU A 52 -22.84 4.06 6.36
N VAL A 53 -21.72 4.56 5.85
CA VAL A 53 -20.94 5.63 6.51
C VAL A 53 -21.55 6.97 6.17
N ARG A 54 -21.75 7.81 7.17
CA ARG A 54 -22.31 9.16 6.98
C ARG A 54 -21.36 10.04 6.15
N PRO A 55 -21.90 10.95 5.34
CA PRO A 55 -21.09 11.92 4.57
C PRO A 55 -20.06 12.66 5.42
N GLY A 56 -18.83 12.72 4.93
CA GLY A 56 -17.72 13.37 5.62
C GLY A 56 -17.11 12.58 6.78
N ARG A 57 -17.56 11.34 7.01
CA ARG A 57 -17.00 10.44 8.02
C ARG A 57 -16.12 9.36 7.39
N LEU A 58 -15.17 8.91 8.19
CA LEU A 58 -14.29 7.78 7.95
C LEU A 58 -14.40 6.85 9.17
N GLU A 59 -14.68 5.60 8.95
CA GLU A 59 -14.81 4.60 10.02
C GLU A 59 -13.82 3.48 9.80
N GLN A 60 -13.03 3.15 10.82
CA GLN A 60 -12.13 2.01 10.74
C GLN A 60 -12.96 0.73 10.90
N ILE A 61 -13.01 -0.07 9.84
CA ILE A 61 -13.75 -1.34 9.82
C ILE A 61 -12.87 -2.56 10.06
N GLN A 62 -11.55 -2.41 9.89
CA GLN A 62 -10.57 -3.46 10.15
C GLN A 62 -9.27 -2.85 10.66
N ALA A 63 -8.78 -3.35 11.79
CA ALA A 63 -7.44 -3.04 12.27
C ALA A 63 -6.39 -3.85 11.49
N GLY A 64 -5.36 -3.18 11.01
CA GLY A 64 -4.25 -3.83 10.32
C GLY A 64 -3.35 -4.59 11.27
N LYS A 65 -2.70 -5.63 10.75
CA LYS A 65 -1.62 -6.34 11.44
C LYS A 65 -0.43 -6.45 10.51
N PRO A 66 0.79 -6.16 10.97
CA PRO A 66 1.99 -6.34 10.15
C PRO A 66 2.20 -7.83 9.83
N GLY A 67 2.68 -8.10 8.65
CA GLY A 67 3.14 -9.42 8.25
C GLY A 67 4.59 -9.66 8.64
N GLN A 68 5.09 -10.86 8.38
CA GLN A 68 6.47 -11.22 8.65
C GLN A 68 7.06 -12.02 7.49
N MET A 69 8.32 -11.75 7.20
CA MET A 69 9.15 -12.57 6.35
C MET A 69 10.21 -13.24 7.22
N ILE A 70 10.16 -14.56 7.33
CA ILE A 70 11.06 -15.37 8.15
C ILE A 70 11.99 -16.14 7.20
N ARG A 71 13.29 -15.88 7.33
CA ARG A 71 14.33 -16.55 6.56
C ARG A 71 15.17 -17.38 7.50
N THR A 72 15.23 -18.68 7.27
CA THR A 72 16.07 -19.62 8.01
C THR A 72 17.29 -19.97 7.17
N TYR A 73 18.47 -19.69 7.68
CA TYR A 73 19.73 -19.95 7.03
C TYR A 73 20.50 -21.03 7.76
N ARG A 74 21.16 -21.89 6.99
CA ARG A 74 22.26 -22.73 7.45
C ARG A 74 23.56 -21.94 7.25
N VAL A 75 24.26 -21.68 8.33
CA VAL A 75 25.49 -20.88 8.33
C VAL A 75 26.65 -21.79 8.75
N ARG A 76 27.70 -21.80 7.95
CA ARG A 76 28.96 -22.50 8.29
C ARG A 76 30.00 -21.47 8.69
N LEU A 77 30.58 -21.68 9.83
CA LEU A 77 31.63 -20.84 10.40
C LEU A 77 32.92 -21.66 10.47
N SER A 78 34.04 -21.09 10.06
CA SER A 78 35.38 -21.63 10.30
C SER A 78 36.18 -20.59 11.09
N HIS A 79 36.71 -20.98 12.24
CA HIS A 79 37.42 -20.07 13.16
C HIS A 79 36.60 -18.80 13.46
N GLY A 80 35.27 -18.94 13.64
CA GLY A 80 34.36 -17.82 13.91
C GLY A 80 34.03 -16.93 12.71
N ARG A 81 34.62 -17.17 11.53
CA ARG A 81 34.33 -16.42 10.29
C ARG A 81 33.30 -17.13 9.45
N LEU A 82 32.40 -16.37 8.86
CA LEU A 82 31.38 -16.87 7.95
C LEU A 82 32.03 -17.43 6.66
N VAL A 83 31.85 -18.73 6.43
CA VAL A 83 32.33 -19.41 5.20
C VAL A 83 31.20 -19.57 4.20
N SER A 84 30.01 -19.94 4.67
CA SER A 84 28.83 -20.07 3.79
C SER A 84 27.55 -19.70 4.52
N LYS A 85 26.59 -19.16 3.77
CA LYS A 85 25.24 -18.85 4.23
C LYS A 85 24.25 -19.34 3.17
N GLU A 86 23.50 -20.38 3.49
CA GLU A 86 22.54 -21.04 2.62
C GLU A 86 21.12 -20.81 3.13
N LEU A 87 20.21 -20.36 2.28
CA LEU A 87 18.79 -20.23 2.64
C LEU A 87 18.14 -21.61 2.65
N VAL A 88 17.72 -22.07 3.83
CA VAL A 88 17.08 -23.39 4.02
C VAL A 88 15.55 -23.26 3.93
N LYS A 89 14.98 -22.19 4.47
CA LYS A 89 13.53 -21.99 4.52
C LYS A 89 13.18 -20.52 4.37
N LEU A 90 12.13 -20.25 3.61
CA LEU A 90 11.50 -18.95 3.48
C LEU A 90 10.02 -19.07 3.81
N GLU A 91 9.58 -18.39 4.85
CA GLU A 91 8.17 -18.29 5.24
C GLU A 91 7.70 -16.84 5.13
N ARG A 92 6.51 -16.67 4.60
CA ARG A 92 5.88 -15.35 4.48
C ARG A 92 4.50 -15.37 5.15
N ILE A 93 4.36 -14.59 6.19
CA ILE A 93 3.07 -14.27 6.81
C ILE A 93 2.61 -12.96 6.18
N ALA A 94 1.51 -13.00 5.44
CA ALA A 94 0.97 -11.80 4.79
C ALA A 94 0.47 -10.78 5.82
N PRO A 95 0.68 -9.47 5.62
CA PRO A 95 0.08 -8.45 6.47
C PRO A 95 -1.44 -8.39 6.26
N ILE A 96 -2.16 -8.05 7.30
CA ILE A 96 -3.58 -7.72 7.24
C ILE A 96 -3.69 -6.21 7.08
N PRO A 97 -4.34 -5.69 6.04
CA PRO A 97 -4.46 -4.26 5.83
C PRO A 97 -5.38 -3.61 6.88
N THR A 98 -5.07 -2.38 7.27
CA THR A 98 -6.03 -1.52 7.96
C THR A 98 -7.06 -1.05 6.95
N GLN A 99 -8.35 -1.28 7.21
CA GLN A 99 -9.42 -0.84 6.30
C GLN A 99 -10.27 0.25 6.94
N TYR A 100 -10.46 1.32 6.18
CA TYR A 100 -11.36 2.41 6.51
C TYR A 100 -12.53 2.43 5.53
N ALA A 101 -13.75 2.48 6.05
CA ALA A 101 -14.93 2.76 5.26
C ALA A 101 -15.16 4.26 5.15
N MET A 102 -15.50 4.73 3.94
CA MET A 102 -15.78 6.13 3.62
C MET A 102 -17.16 6.27 3.02
N ALA A 103 -17.80 7.42 3.25
CA ALA A 103 -19.07 7.74 2.61
C ALA A 103 -18.91 7.84 1.08
N GLN A 104 -19.88 7.31 0.37
CA GLN A 104 -19.98 7.40 -1.10
C GLN A 104 -20.50 8.78 -1.58
N SER A 105 -20.90 9.66 -0.69
CA SER A 105 -21.50 10.94 -1.02
C SER A 105 -20.56 12.12 -0.88
N SER A 106 -20.87 13.23 -1.56
CA SER A 106 -20.10 14.47 -1.64
C SER A 106 -20.13 15.35 -0.38
N GLY A 107 -20.35 14.76 0.80
CA GLY A 107 -20.34 15.53 2.06
C GLY A 107 -18.99 16.17 2.37
N THR A 108 -19.01 17.29 3.09
CA THR A 108 -17.78 17.97 3.52
C THR A 108 -17.02 17.11 4.56
N PRO A 109 -15.70 16.92 4.41
CA PRO A 109 -14.91 16.13 5.35
C PRO A 109 -14.97 16.71 6.77
N SER A 110 -15.09 15.82 7.77
CA SER A 110 -14.98 16.23 9.16
C SER A 110 -13.58 16.79 9.47
N ARG A 111 -13.51 17.95 10.08
CA ARG A 111 -12.24 18.63 10.44
C ARG A 111 -11.40 17.85 11.45
N HIS A 112 -11.99 16.91 12.18
CA HIS A 112 -11.32 16.17 13.25
C HIS A 112 -10.48 14.98 12.76
N MET A 113 -10.77 14.43 11.57
CA MET A 113 -10.11 13.21 11.08
C MET A 113 -9.01 13.45 10.06
N PHE A 114 -9.07 14.56 9.34
CA PHE A 114 -8.09 14.90 8.31
C PHE A 114 -7.60 16.33 8.49
N SER A 115 -6.28 16.50 8.31
CA SER A 115 -5.70 17.79 8.01
C SER A 115 -5.55 17.94 6.50
N ARG A 116 -5.86 19.12 5.97
CA ARG A 116 -5.54 19.46 4.59
C ARG A 116 -4.05 19.74 4.48
N SER A 117 -3.32 19.00 3.67
CA SER A 117 -1.93 19.35 3.39
C SER A 117 -1.83 20.45 2.34
N ARG A 118 -2.70 20.40 1.33
CA ARG A 118 -2.79 21.42 0.26
C ARG A 118 -4.11 21.35 -0.49
N VAL A 119 -4.46 22.43 -1.17
CA VAL A 119 -5.60 22.51 -2.08
C VAL A 119 -5.08 22.81 -3.48
N LEU A 120 -5.54 22.05 -4.45
CA LEU A 120 -5.16 22.17 -5.86
C LEU A 120 -6.37 22.51 -6.72
N ASN A 121 -6.21 23.48 -7.63
CA ASN A 121 -7.19 23.73 -8.68
C ASN A 121 -6.85 22.81 -9.86
N MET A 122 -7.74 21.89 -10.18
CA MET A 122 -7.50 20.88 -11.21
C MET A 122 -8.60 20.87 -12.26
N VAL A 123 -8.27 20.38 -13.45
CA VAL A 123 -9.26 20.07 -14.49
C VAL A 123 -9.65 18.61 -14.33
N ALA A 124 -10.91 18.37 -13.98
CA ALA A 124 -11.48 17.04 -13.82
C ALA A 124 -12.20 16.57 -15.08
N THR A 125 -12.00 15.31 -15.39
CA THR A 125 -12.77 14.50 -16.33
C THR A 125 -13.30 13.26 -15.61
N ALA A 126 -14.10 12.43 -16.28
CA ALA A 126 -14.64 11.23 -15.67
C ALA A 126 -14.55 10.03 -16.61
N TYR A 127 -14.34 8.83 -16.06
CA TYR A 127 -14.32 7.56 -16.77
C TYR A 127 -15.16 6.49 -16.05
N PRO A 128 -15.79 5.54 -16.80
CA PRO A 128 -16.55 4.46 -16.19
C PRO A 128 -15.63 3.29 -15.78
N PRO A 129 -16.01 2.48 -14.79
CA PRO A 129 -15.21 1.33 -14.35
C PRO A 129 -15.27 0.13 -15.32
N ASN A 130 -15.94 0.26 -16.45
CA ASN A 130 -16.35 -0.86 -17.30
C ASN A 130 -15.20 -1.41 -18.16
N PRO A 131 -14.91 -2.73 -18.09
CA PRO A 131 -13.90 -3.40 -18.91
C PRO A 131 -14.33 -3.58 -20.39
N ARG A 132 -15.61 -3.36 -20.72
CA ARG A 132 -16.16 -3.58 -22.06
C ARG A 132 -16.32 -2.30 -22.88
N HIS A 133 -15.60 -1.25 -22.53
CA HIS A 133 -15.59 -0.08 -23.39
C HIS A 133 -14.88 -0.45 -24.70
N PRO A 134 -15.46 -0.15 -25.89
CA PRO A 134 -14.89 -0.55 -27.20
C PRO A 134 -13.43 -0.11 -27.42
N TRP A 135 -12.96 0.88 -26.67
CA TRP A 135 -11.61 1.45 -26.73
C TRP A 135 -10.67 0.95 -25.60
N SER A 136 -11.15 0.10 -24.69
CA SER A 136 -10.34 -0.43 -23.60
C SER A 136 -9.92 -1.85 -23.92
N THR A 137 -8.67 -2.05 -24.30
CA THR A 137 -8.06 -3.37 -24.53
C THR A 137 -7.60 -4.03 -23.24
N THR A 138 -7.70 -3.36 -22.09
CA THR A 138 -7.17 -3.83 -20.80
C THR A 138 -8.27 -3.99 -19.76
N ARG A 139 -8.11 -5.02 -18.93
CA ARG A 139 -8.90 -5.23 -17.73
C ARG A 139 -9.00 -3.93 -16.94
N SER A 140 -10.18 -3.62 -16.42
CA SER A 140 -10.49 -2.40 -15.65
C SER A 140 -9.80 -2.29 -14.31
N ASN A 141 -8.54 -2.72 -14.23
CA ASN A 141 -7.72 -2.51 -13.06
C ASN A 141 -7.00 -1.17 -13.17
N THR A 142 -7.01 -0.41 -12.10
CA THR A 142 -6.22 0.80 -11.95
C THR A 142 -4.72 0.50 -11.95
N ALA A 143 -3.88 1.50 -12.09
CA ALA A 143 -2.42 1.36 -12.01
C ALA A 143 -1.94 0.80 -10.66
N SER A 144 -2.76 0.88 -9.59
CA SER A 144 -2.50 0.24 -8.29
C SER A 144 -2.89 -1.24 -8.24
N GLY A 145 -3.37 -1.83 -9.35
CA GLY A 145 -3.82 -3.22 -9.44
C GLY A 145 -5.24 -3.48 -8.89
N ARG A 146 -5.94 -2.45 -8.43
CA ARG A 146 -7.31 -2.56 -7.91
C ARG A 146 -8.32 -2.46 -9.03
N PRO A 147 -9.46 -3.16 -8.96
CA PRO A 147 -10.57 -2.93 -9.89
C PRO A 147 -11.00 -1.46 -9.86
N ALA A 148 -11.18 -0.85 -11.03
CA ALA A 148 -11.69 0.51 -11.13
C ALA A 148 -13.11 0.56 -10.54
N ARG A 149 -13.37 1.54 -9.70
CA ARG A 149 -14.67 1.78 -9.06
C ARG A 149 -14.79 3.23 -8.62
N PHE A 150 -16.01 3.68 -8.35
CA PHE A 150 -16.26 5.01 -7.77
C PHE A 150 -15.36 5.27 -6.57
N GLY A 151 -14.79 6.47 -6.52
CA GLY A 151 -13.86 6.91 -5.47
C GLY A 151 -12.38 6.57 -5.74
N LEU A 152 -12.05 5.83 -6.80
CA LEU A 152 -10.68 5.73 -7.29
C LEU A 152 -10.49 6.73 -8.43
N VAL A 153 -9.36 7.42 -8.41
CA VAL A 153 -9.09 8.49 -9.39
C VAL A 153 -7.70 8.36 -9.98
N ALA A 154 -7.58 8.77 -11.25
CA ALA A 154 -6.29 8.88 -11.91
C ALA A 154 -5.69 10.28 -11.71
N THR A 155 -4.40 10.31 -11.38
CA THR A 155 -3.64 11.54 -11.14
C THR A 155 -2.25 11.47 -11.76
N ASP A 156 -1.61 12.61 -11.94
CA ASP A 156 -0.16 12.66 -12.16
C ASP A 156 0.55 12.44 -10.80
N SER A 157 1.26 11.31 -10.67
CA SER A 157 1.93 10.93 -9.42
C SER A 157 3.04 11.90 -9.00
N ARG A 158 3.50 12.79 -9.88
CA ARG A 158 4.43 13.88 -9.55
C ARG A 158 3.73 15.02 -8.82
N VAL A 159 2.41 15.17 -9.00
CA VAL A 159 1.59 16.22 -8.38
C VAL A 159 0.85 15.66 -7.16
N ILE A 160 0.21 14.50 -7.30
CA ILE A 160 -0.51 13.79 -6.24
C ILE A 160 0.01 12.36 -6.20
N PRO A 161 0.73 11.96 -5.13
CA PRO A 161 1.28 10.61 -5.02
C PRO A 161 0.20 9.53 -5.06
N MET A 162 0.54 8.35 -5.60
CA MET A 162 -0.32 7.17 -5.52
C MET A 162 -0.61 6.82 -4.07
N GLY A 163 -1.87 6.44 -3.80
CA GLY A 163 -2.37 6.14 -2.46
C GLY A 163 -2.81 7.37 -1.65
N ALA A 164 -2.58 8.59 -2.15
CA ALA A 164 -3.02 9.79 -1.46
C ALA A 164 -4.55 9.82 -1.34
N MET A 165 -5.01 10.18 -0.14
CA MET A 165 -6.41 10.47 0.15
C MET A 165 -6.76 11.88 -0.30
N LEU A 166 -7.88 12.01 -0.99
CA LEU A 166 -8.35 13.27 -1.56
C LEU A 166 -9.79 13.54 -1.13
N PHE A 167 -10.15 14.81 -1.11
CA PHE A 167 -11.52 15.24 -1.21
C PHE A 167 -11.66 16.14 -2.43
N VAL A 168 -12.50 15.74 -3.38
CA VAL A 168 -12.77 16.48 -4.62
C VAL A 168 -14.13 17.14 -4.51
N GLU A 169 -14.17 18.47 -4.62
CA GLU A 169 -15.43 19.20 -4.53
C GLU A 169 -16.38 18.79 -5.65
N GLY A 170 -17.63 18.50 -5.28
CA GLY A 170 -18.66 18.00 -6.19
C GLY A 170 -18.56 16.51 -6.55
N TYR A 171 -17.56 15.79 -6.03
CA TYR A 171 -17.42 14.34 -6.19
C TYR A 171 -17.36 13.61 -4.84
N GLY A 172 -16.57 14.09 -3.89
CA GLY A 172 -16.43 13.50 -2.58
C GLY A 172 -15.03 12.98 -2.29
N PHE A 173 -14.93 12.02 -1.35
CA PHE A 173 -13.67 11.36 -1.03
C PHE A 173 -13.19 10.49 -2.18
N ALA A 174 -11.87 10.49 -2.38
CA ALA A 174 -11.22 9.73 -3.42
C ALA A 174 -9.83 9.26 -3.00
N VAL A 175 -9.34 8.22 -3.66
CA VAL A 175 -7.97 7.72 -3.53
C VAL A 175 -7.28 7.81 -4.88
N ALA A 176 -6.10 8.42 -4.92
CA ALA A 176 -5.24 8.40 -6.09
C ALA A 176 -4.72 6.98 -6.33
N ALA A 177 -5.39 6.21 -7.19
CA ALA A 177 -5.12 4.79 -7.40
C ALA A 177 -4.80 4.45 -8.86
N ASP A 178 -4.92 5.44 -9.75
CA ASP A 178 -4.75 5.21 -11.18
C ASP A 178 -3.85 6.27 -11.84
N ARG A 179 -3.41 5.97 -13.05
CA ARG A 179 -2.63 6.85 -13.92
C ARG A 179 -3.19 6.78 -15.33
N GLY A 180 -3.38 7.92 -15.95
CA GLY A 180 -3.73 8.02 -17.37
C GLY A 180 -2.60 8.66 -18.18
N SER A 181 -2.36 8.20 -19.40
CA SER A 181 -1.38 8.82 -20.31
C SER A 181 -1.65 10.30 -20.55
N ALA A 182 -2.94 10.67 -20.59
CA ALA A 182 -3.44 12.05 -20.77
C ALA A 182 -3.59 12.81 -19.44
N ILE A 183 -3.42 12.15 -18.28
CA ILE A 183 -3.57 12.78 -16.94
C ILE A 183 -2.20 13.27 -16.48
N ARG A 184 -1.89 14.51 -16.82
CA ARG A 184 -0.62 15.19 -16.51
C ARG A 184 -0.84 16.51 -15.81
N GLY A 185 0.07 16.87 -14.89
CA GLY A 185 0.01 18.13 -14.15
C GLY A 185 -1.28 18.25 -13.34
N ASN A 186 -1.97 19.37 -13.48
CA ASN A 186 -3.20 19.67 -12.75
C ASN A 186 -4.46 19.09 -13.43
N ARG A 187 -4.37 17.83 -13.86
CA ARG A 187 -5.52 17.05 -14.36
C ARG A 187 -5.80 15.89 -13.44
N ILE A 188 -7.09 15.59 -13.28
CA ILE A 188 -7.60 14.46 -12.51
C ILE A 188 -8.71 13.78 -13.29
N ASP A 189 -8.77 12.45 -13.27
CA ASP A 189 -9.83 11.68 -13.90
C ASP A 189 -10.55 10.85 -12.85
N LEU A 190 -11.87 11.05 -12.75
CA LEU A 190 -12.71 10.54 -11.68
C LEU A 190 -13.45 9.30 -12.16
N CYS A 191 -13.30 8.18 -11.45
CA CYS A 191 -14.07 6.98 -11.76
C CYS A 191 -15.51 7.17 -11.28
N MET A 192 -16.46 7.15 -12.20
CA MET A 192 -17.90 7.17 -11.95
C MET A 192 -18.48 5.76 -12.00
N GLU A 193 -19.72 5.56 -11.53
CA GLU A 193 -20.35 4.23 -11.59
C GLU A 193 -20.81 3.88 -13.00
N THR A 194 -21.25 4.87 -13.78
CA THR A 194 -21.84 4.64 -15.11
C THR A 194 -21.27 5.60 -16.18
N LEU A 195 -21.38 5.19 -17.44
CA LEU A 195 -21.04 6.05 -18.58
C LEU A 195 -21.96 7.28 -18.67
N ALA A 196 -23.23 7.14 -18.27
CA ALA A 196 -24.17 8.25 -18.23
C ALA A 196 -23.72 9.35 -17.26
N GLU A 197 -23.26 8.95 -16.06
CA GLU A 197 -22.67 9.88 -15.10
C GLU A 197 -21.40 10.54 -15.63
N CYS A 198 -20.53 9.81 -16.32
CA CYS A 198 -19.35 10.39 -16.93
C CYS A 198 -19.70 11.49 -17.95
N ARG A 199 -20.71 11.22 -18.80
CA ARG A 199 -21.20 12.19 -19.79
C ARG A 199 -21.82 13.42 -19.14
N ALA A 200 -22.64 13.22 -18.11
CA ALA A 200 -23.26 14.29 -17.33
C ALA A 200 -22.21 15.13 -16.57
N TYR A 201 -21.16 14.47 -16.08
CA TYR A 201 -20.07 15.15 -15.38
C TYR A 201 -19.28 16.04 -16.34
N GLY A 202 -18.89 15.50 -17.50
CA GLY A 202 -18.13 16.22 -18.52
C GLY A 202 -16.74 16.65 -18.03
N ARG A 203 -16.28 17.80 -18.53
CA ARG A 203 -14.99 18.42 -18.14
C ARG A 203 -15.23 19.70 -17.37
N ARG A 204 -14.69 19.82 -16.17
CA ARG A 204 -14.86 21.00 -15.31
C ARG A 204 -13.65 21.28 -14.43
N ARG A 205 -13.56 22.50 -13.90
CA ARG A 205 -12.58 22.87 -12.88
C ARG A 205 -13.12 22.48 -11.51
N VAL A 206 -12.26 21.87 -10.69
CA VAL A 206 -12.59 21.44 -9.33
C VAL A 206 -11.46 21.80 -8.37
N ARG A 207 -11.80 22.00 -7.10
CA ARG A 207 -10.82 22.05 -6.02
C ARG A 207 -10.62 20.64 -5.47
N VAL A 208 -9.36 20.25 -5.39
CA VAL A 208 -8.93 18.96 -4.86
C VAL A 208 -8.15 19.22 -3.58
N HIS A 209 -8.66 18.72 -2.47
CA HIS A 209 -8.00 18.79 -1.17
C HIS A 209 -7.19 17.50 -0.99
N VAL A 210 -5.88 17.62 -0.89
CA VAL A 210 -5.02 16.50 -0.50
C VAL A 210 -5.09 16.38 1.01
N LEU A 211 -5.42 15.20 1.51
CA LEU A 211 -5.69 14.95 2.92
C LEU A 211 -4.53 14.18 3.56
N GLN A 212 -4.22 14.51 4.81
CA GLN A 212 -3.33 13.72 5.65
C GLN A 212 -4.14 13.21 6.84
N GLN A 213 -3.94 11.94 7.18
CA GLN A 213 -4.45 11.38 8.42
C GLN A 213 -3.74 12.04 9.61
N ARG A 214 -4.49 12.43 10.62
CA ARG A 214 -3.95 12.96 11.88
C ARG A 214 -3.59 11.83 12.83
#